data_a3622c4e0dea15f684f7d89ef2a10cbd
#
_entry.id   a3622c4e0dea15f684f7d89ef2a10cbd
#
_cell.length_a   1.000
_cell.length_b   1.000
_cell.length_c   1.000
_cell.angle_alpha   90.00
_cell.angle_beta   90.00
_cell.angle_gamma   90.00
#
_symmetry.space_group_name_H-M   'P 1'
#
loop_
_entity.id
_entity.type
_entity.pdbx_description
1 polymer ?
#
loop_
_entity_poly.entity_id
_entity_poly.type
_entity_poly.pdbx_seq_one_letter_code
_entity_poly.pdbx_strand_id
1 'polypeptide(L)'
;MSPAAVRKNGGMTDPTEHVDTELADERAADEGFADAMTKATGSESTGPDGAESDAAGLEHTDEQADLRHRWGQLVRQILDAQDAYYGSDAPTISDAAYDELMASLKALEDDHPELRVPDSPTQRVGAPQRVTEFAPVQHLERLLSLDNVFNRDEMAAWLSRTTEAADAPVRLLCELKIDGLAVDLVYRRGRLVSGATRGDGRVGEDVTANVRAIKAIPTRLRGVDVPDLLEVRGEVFFPVADFESLNAALVEQGRNPFANPRNAAAGSLRQKDSSVTATRPLSMIVHGLGAVEGLDVTSQAQMYEKLSAWG
;
A
#
# COMPACT_ATOMS: atom_id res chain seq x y z
N MET A 1 32.17 -50.77 19.45
CA MET A 1 32.04 -50.73 20.91
C MET A 1 30.98 -49.74 21.28
N SER A 2 29.86 -50.25 21.68
CA SER A 2 28.71 -49.57 22.31
C SER A 2 28.97 -49.53 23.84
N PRO A 3 28.11 -48.98 24.71
CA PRO A 3 26.97 -48.01 24.65
C PRO A 3 26.88 -47.11 25.92
N ALA A 4 25.73 -46.54 26.09
CA ALA A 4 25.01 -46.13 27.32
C ALA A 4 24.89 -44.60 27.48
N ALA A 5 23.78 -43.99 27.96
CA ALA A 5 22.48 -44.45 28.44
C ALA A 5 21.52 -43.21 28.51
N VAL A 6 20.33 -43.45 28.13
CA VAL A 6 19.00 -43.06 28.65
C VAL A 6 18.95 -42.28 29.96
N ARG A 7 18.19 -41.16 29.98
CA ARG A 7 17.16 -40.90 31.01
C ARG A 7 16.00 -40.05 30.49
N LYS A 8 14.80 -40.60 30.65
CA LYS A 8 13.48 -39.96 30.58
C LYS A 8 13.27 -39.04 31.77
N ASN A 9 12.59 -37.92 31.57
CA ASN A 9 11.53 -37.54 32.50
C ASN A 9 10.50 -36.70 31.75
N GLY A 10 9.27 -37.13 31.88
CA GLY A 10 8.07 -36.53 31.36
C GLY A 10 7.56 -35.43 32.29
N GLY A 11 6.84 -34.55 31.72
CA GLY A 11 6.01 -33.57 32.37
C GLY A 11 4.92 -33.21 31.39
N MET A 12 3.76 -33.79 31.61
CA MET A 12 2.52 -33.52 30.91
C MET A 12 1.98 -32.23 31.50
N THR A 13 1.85 -31.18 30.71
CA THR A 13 1.08 -29.93 31.04
C THR A 13 -0.13 -29.85 30.17
N ASP A 14 -1.24 -29.58 30.83
CA ASP A 14 -2.64 -29.48 30.47
C ASP A 14 -2.91 -28.42 29.35
N PRO A 15 -3.75 -28.70 28.32
CA PRO A 15 -4.03 -27.78 27.22
C PRO A 15 -5.33 -26.96 27.43
N THR A 16 -5.46 -26.20 28.52
CA THR A 16 -6.67 -25.41 28.78
C THR A 16 -6.42 -23.95 29.20
N GLU A 17 -5.30 -23.33 28.78
CA GLU A 17 -5.02 -21.92 29.13
C GLU A 17 -4.58 -21.04 27.94
N HIS A 18 -5.26 -21.12 26.78
CA HIS A 18 -4.95 -20.25 25.63
C HIS A 18 -6.18 -19.91 24.78
N VAL A 19 -7.23 -19.38 25.39
CA VAL A 19 -8.40 -18.86 24.61
C VAL A 19 -8.82 -17.42 24.99
N ASP A 20 -8.29 -16.82 26.06
CA ASP A 20 -8.81 -15.53 26.53
C ASP A 20 -7.98 -14.26 26.16
N THR A 21 -6.91 -14.40 25.34
CA THR A 21 -6.05 -13.26 25.01
C THR A 21 -6.35 -12.62 23.64
N GLU A 22 -7.05 -13.32 22.75
CA GLU A 22 -7.37 -12.76 21.42
C GLU A 22 -8.59 -11.80 21.39
N LEU A 23 -9.48 -11.88 22.39
CA LEU A 23 -10.67 -11.02 22.46
C LEU A 23 -10.43 -9.66 23.15
N ALA A 24 -9.26 -9.45 23.72
CA ALA A 24 -8.91 -8.19 24.40
C ALA A 24 -8.32 -7.14 23.45
N ASP A 25 -7.64 -7.57 22.37
CA ASP A 25 -6.99 -6.65 21.42
C ASP A 25 -7.97 -6.01 20.40
N GLU A 26 -9.07 -6.70 20.04
CA GLU A 26 -10.08 -6.11 19.17
C GLU A 26 -10.89 -5.00 19.87
N ARG A 27 -11.05 -5.06 21.21
CA ARG A 27 -11.72 -4.00 21.97
C ARG A 27 -10.86 -2.75 22.19
N ALA A 28 -9.54 -2.90 22.26
CA ALA A 28 -8.63 -1.77 22.44
C ALA A 28 -8.50 -0.89 21.18
N ALA A 29 -8.69 -1.46 19.98
CA ALA A 29 -8.69 -0.71 18.74
C ALA A 29 -9.98 0.12 18.57
N ASP A 30 -11.13 -0.39 19.05
CA ASP A 30 -12.42 0.30 18.97
C ASP A 30 -12.56 1.41 20.02
N GLU A 31 -11.98 1.23 21.21
CA GLU A 31 -11.96 2.26 22.26
C GLU A 31 -11.02 3.44 21.94
N GLY A 32 -9.91 3.21 21.23
CA GLY A 32 -9.00 4.28 20.78
C GLY A 32 -9.63 5.21 19.75
N PHE A 33 -10.50 4.70 18.89
CA PHE A 33 -11.22 5.50 17.89
C PHE A 33 -12.35 6.32 18.51
N ALA A 34 -13.05 5.78 19.52
CA ALA A 34 -14.09 6.49 20.27
C ALA A 34 -13.51 7.62 21.14
N ASP A 35 -12.30 7.46 21.72
CA ASP A 35 -11.65 8.46 22.59
C ASP A 35 -11.10 9.65 21.77
N ALA A 36 -10.65 9.43 20.53
CA ALA A 36 -10.29 10.51 19.61
C ALA A 36 -11.49 11.36 19.18
N MET A 37 -12.66 10.74 19.03
CA MET A 37 -13.92 11.46 18.78
C MET A 37 -14.42 12.28 19.96
N THR A 38 -14.18 11.80 21.19
CA THR A 38 -14.66 12.46 22.44
C THR A 38 -13.80 13.64 22.84
N LYS A 39 -12.49 13.61 22.57
CA LYS A 39 -11.56 14.73 22.86
C LYS A 39 -11.76 15.97 21.98
N ALA A 40 -12.46 15.85 20.86
CA ALA A 40 -12.84 16.98 20.02
C ALA A 40 -14.09 17.72 20.50
N THR A 41 -14.78 17.25 21.56
CA THR A 41 -16.08 17.80 22.01
C THR A 41 -16.08 18.44 23.40
N GLY A 42 -14.94 18.65 24.07
CA GLY A 42 -14.88 19.12 25.45
C GLY A 42 -14.33 20.54 25.64
N SER A 43 -15.20 21.53 25.66
CA SER A 43 -15.04 22.63 26.60
C SER A 43 -16.41 23.21 26.97
N GLU A 44 -16.98 22.78 28.10
CA GLU A 44 -18.09 23.45 28.74
C GLU A 44 -17.57 24.65 29.53
N SER A 45 -18.11 25.85 29.26
CA SER A 45 -18.02 26.98 30.15
C SER A 45 -19.44 27.43 30.50
N THR A 46 -19.81 27.27 31.76
CA THR A 46 -21.04 27.77 32.37
C THR A 46 -20.91 29.24 32.79
N GLY A 47 -21.88 30.08 32.37
CA GLY A 47 -22.15 31.38 32.94
C GLY A 47 -23.47 31.93 32.37
N PRO A 48 -24.38 32.43 33.21
CA PRO A 48 -25.72 32.84 32.79
C PRO A 48 -25.78 34.32 32.45
N ASP A 49 -26.35 34.65 31.29
CA ASP A 49 -27.28 35.76 31.04
C ASP A 49 -27.31 36.13 29.54
N GLY A 50 -28.54 36.19 28.98
CA GLY A 50 -28.78 36.83 27.69
C GLY A 50 -29.57 35.95 26.70
N ALA A 51 -30.87 35.87 26.89
CA ALA A 51 -31.81 35.29 25.92
C ALA A 51 -31.95 36.18 24.69
N GLU A 52 -31.12 35.98 23.66
CA GLU A 52 -31.36 36.41 22.26
C GLU A 52 -30.28 35.88 21.27
N SER A 53 -29.35 34.98 21.73
CA SER A 53 -28.31 34.43 20.85
C SER A 53 -28.45 32.93 20.56
N ASP A 54 -29.50 32.26 21.03
CA ASP A 54 -29.57 30.78 21.05
C ASP A 54 -29.89 30.16 19.69
N ALA A 55 -30.50 30.88 18.75
CA ALA A 55 -30.83 30.33 17.41
C ALA A 55 -29.57 30.16 16.51
N ALA A 56 -28.67 31.13 16.53
CA ALA A 56 -27.44 31.08 15.72
C ALA A 56 -26.40 30.07 16.27
N GLY A 57 -26.41 29.83 17.59
CA GLY A 57 -25.55 28.86 18.24
C GLY A 57 -25.99 27.40 17.98
N LEU A 58 -27.29 27.15 17.91
CA LEU A 58 -27.86 25.83 17.59
C LEU A 58 -27.66 25.45 16.12
N GLU A 59 -27.83 26.40 15.19
CA GLU A 59 -27.59 26.16 13.76
C GLU A 59 -26.10 25.86 13.49
N HIS A 60 -25.14 26.51 14.17
CA HIS A 60 -23.72 26.26 14.02
C HIS A 60 -23.29 24.89 14.58
N THR A 61 -23.93 24.41 15.65
CA THR A 61 -23.65 23.08 16.22
C THR A 61 -24.19 21.95 15.34
N ASP A 62 -25.35 22.13 14.73
CA ASP A 62 -25.96 21.16 13.81
C ASP A 62 -25.16 21.06 12.51
N GLU A 63 -24.71 22.19 11.95
CA GLU A 63 -23.87 22.22 10.75
C GLU A 63 -22.50 21.53 10.96
N GLN A 64 -21.84 21.77 12.09
CA GLN A 64 -20.59 21.09 12.43
C GLN A 64 -20.79 19.60 12.68
N ALA A 65 -21.92 19.19 13.24
CA ALA A 65 -22.24 17.78 13.45
C ALA A 65 -22.45 17.08 12.10
N ASP A 66 -23.12 17.71 11.14
CA ASP A 66 -23.37 17.18 9.80
C ASP A 66 -22.06 17.07 9.02
N LEU A 67 -21.17 18.07 9.08
CA LEU A 67 -19.83 18.05 8.47
C LEU A 67 -19.00 16.87 8.99
N ARG A 68 -18.94 16.67 10.30
CA ARG A 68 -18.21 15.54 10.92
C ARG A 68 -18.83 14.19 10.53
N HIS A 69 -20.16 14.13 10.44
CA HIS A 69 -20.86 12.94 10.00
C HIS A 69 -20.50 12.58 8.55
N ARG A 70 -20.54 13.58 7.65
CA ARG A 70 -20.17 13.41 6.23
C ARG A 70 -18.70 13.00 6.06
N TRP A 71 -17.78 13.64 6.79
CA TRP A 71 -16.36 13.26 6.82
C TRP A 71 -16.19 11.82 7.28
N GLY A 72 -16.84 11.42 8.39
CA GLY A 72 -16.78 10.07 8.91
C GLY A 72 -17.39 9.01 7.98
N GLN A 73 -18.39 9.35 7.17
CA GLN A 73 -18.93 8.47 6.14
C GLN A 73 -17.91 8.25 5.01
N LEU A 74 -17.28 9.31 4.49
CA LEU A 74 -16.25 9.22 3.45
C LEU A 74 -15.05 8.41 3.92
N VAL A 75 -14.56 8.68 5.14
CA VAL A 75 -13.45 7.92 5.73
C VAL A 75 -13.78 6.44 5.83
N ARG A 76 -14.96 6.06 6.35
CA ARG A 76 -15.35 4.64 6.42
C ARG A 76 -15.41 3.99 5.05
N GLN A 77 -16.06 4.61 4.07
CA GLN A 77 -16.16 4.06 2.71
C GLN A 77 -14.78 3.85 2.08
N ILE A 78 -13.86 4.79 2.28
CA ILE A 78 -12.48 4.67 1.78
C ILE A 78 -11.72 3.56 2.48
N LEU A 79 -11.82 3.47 3.82
CA LEU A 79 -11.14 2.42 4.59
C LEU A 79 -11.68 1.03 4.25
N ASP A 80 -13.01 0.88 4.11
CA ASP A 80 -13.64 -0.38 3.68
C ASP A 80 -13.17 -0.79 2.27
N ALA A 81 -13.08 0.19 1.34
CA ALA A 81 -12.57 -0.06 0.01
C ALA A 81 -11.07 -0.42 0.00
N GLN A 82 -10.26 0.26 0.82
CA GLN A 82 -8.84 -0.09 1.01
C GLN A 82 -8.67 -1.49 1.57
N ASP A 83 -9.48 -1.86 2.55
CA ASP A 83 -9.47 -3.17 3.16
C ASP A 83 -9.84 -4.28 2.16
N ALA A 84 -10.87 -4.07 1.37
CA ALA A 84 -11.26 -4.97 0.29
C ALA A 84 -10.17 -5.09 -0.79
N TYR A 85 -9.50 -3.98 -1.11
CA TYR A 85 -8.50 -3.90 -2.16
C TYR A 85 -7.13 -4.47 -1.73
N TYR A 86 -6.61 -4.05 -0.56
CA TYR A 86 -5.29 -4.46 -0.07
C TYR A 86 -5.31 -5.70 0.83
N GLY A 87 -6.42 -5.91 1.53
CA GLY A 87 -6.54 -6.98 2.52
C GLY A 87 -7.04 -8.29 1.97
N SER A 88 -8.07 -8.26 1.12
CA SER A 88 -8.73 -9.47 0.59
C SER A 88 -8.55 -9.67 -0.91
N ASP A 89 -7.85 -8.76 -1.61
CA ASP A 89 -7.71 -8.75 -3.08
C ASP A 89 -9.09 -8.88 -3.79
N ALA A 90 -10.15 -8.32 -3.17
CA ALA A 90 -11.54 -8.41 -3.64
C ALA A 90 -12.19 -7.01 -3.62
N PRO A 91 -11.77 -6.08 -4.51
CA PRO A 91 -12.30 -4.72 -4.53
C PRO A 91 -13.82 -4.72 -4.69
N THR A 92 -14.49 -3.92 -3.85
CA THR A 92 -15.94 -3.77 -3.85
C THR A 92 -16.43 -2.62 -4.71
N ILE A 93 -15.52 -1.71 -5.06
CA ILE A 93 -15.77 -0.55 -5.93
C ILE A 93 -14.70 -0.47 -7.03
N SER A 94 -14.99 0.26 -8.10
CA SER A 94 -14.00 0.53 -9.15
C SER A 94 -12.95 1.54 -8.69
N ASP A 95 -11.76 1.54 -9.33
CA ASP A 95 -10.71 2.51 -9.06
C ASP A 95 -11.21 3.96 -9.25
N ALA A 96 -12.03 4.21 -10.28
CA ALA A 96 -12.63 5.53 -10.52
C ALA A 96 -13.55 5.95 -9.35
N ALA A 97 -14.37 5.04 -8.82
CA ALA A 97 -15.24 5.33 -7.68
C ALA A 97 -14.41 5.57 -6.39
N TYR A 98 -13.31 4.85 -6.21
CA TYR A 98 -12.38 5.09 -5.11
C TYR A 98 -11.70 6.47 -5.22
N ASP A 99 -11.24 6.83 -6.42
CA ASP A 99 -10.63 8.14 -6.68
C ASP A 99 -11.63 9.29 -6.43
N GLU A 100 -12.92 9.11 -6.78
CA GLU A 100 -13.98 10.08 -6.47
C GLU A 100 -14.19 10.26 -4.97
N LEU A 101 -14.17 9.17 -4.19
CA LEU A 101 -14.26 9.23 -2.73
C LEU A 101 -13.07 9.99 -2.13
N MET A 102 -11.85 9.67 -2.58
CA MET A 102 -10.63 10.35 -2.12
C MET A 102 -10.61 11.82 -2.48
N ALA A 103 -11.04 12.19 -3.70
CA ALA A 103 -11.18 13.59 -4.12
C ALA A 103 -12.20 14.34 -3.27
N SER A 104 -13.34 13.69 -2.96
CA SER A 104 -14.40 14.27 -2.12
C SER A 104 -13.93 14.50 -0.68
N LEU A 105 -13.18 13.53 -0.10
CA LEU A 105 -12.62 13.66 1.23
C LEU A 105 -11.57 14.78 1.28
N LYS A 106 -10.68 14.83 0.29
CA LYS A 106 -9.66 15.87 0.18
C LYS A 106 -10.28 17.26 0.06
N ALA A 107 -11.28 17.45 -0.81
CA ALA A 107 -11.97 18.71 -0.94
C ALA A 107 -12.63 19.15 0.38
N LEU A 108 -13.27 18.22 1.09
CA LEU A 108 -13.87 18.52 2.39
C LEU A 108 -12.83 18.92 3.45
N GLU A 109 -11.66 18.30 3.45
CA GLU A 109 -10.55 18.64 4.35
C GLU A 109 -9.79 19.93 3.95
N ASP A 110 -9.81 20.29 2.67
CA ASP A 110 -9.26 21.57 2.18
C ASP A 110 -10.17 22.73 2.57
N ASP A 111 -11.49 22.56 2.48
CA ASP A 111 -12.49 23.52 2.92
C ASP A 111 -12.58 23.62 4.45
N HIS A 112 -12.30 22.51 5.17
CA HIS A 112 -12.39 22.37 6.62
C HIS A 112 -11.11 21.75 7.21
N PRO A 113 -10.01 22.54 7.33
CA PRO A 113 -8.72 22.03 7.78
C PRO A 113 -8.72 21.38 9.19
N GLU A 114 -9.70 21.71 10.04
CA GLU A 114 -9.91 21.10 11.35
C GLU A 114 -10.32 19.62 11.30
N LEU A 115 -10.83 19.14 10.16
CA LEU A 115 -11.14 17.73 9.93
C LEU A 115 -9.92 16.90 9.49
N ARG A 116 -8.84 17.56 9.07
CA ARG A 116 -7.62 16.89 8.61
C ARG A 116 -6.80 16.36 9.78
N VAL A 117 -7.09 15.13 10.19
CA VAL A 117 -6.35 14.45 11.25
C VAL A 117 -5.22 13.59 10.69
N PRO A 118 -4.15 13.28 11.46
CA PRO A 118 -3.04 12.45 11.00
C PRO A 118 -3.45 11.06 10.52
N ASP A 119 -4.57 10.55 11.00
CA ASP A 119 -5.11 9.23 10.67
C ASP A 119 -6.06 9.23 9.48
N SER A 120 -6.34 10.39 8.88
CA SER A 120 -7.15 10.46 7.66
C SER A 120 -6.52 9.67 6.52
N PRO A 121 -7.31 8.97 5.68
CA PRO A 121 -6.84 8.33 4.45
C PRO A 121 -6.08 9.27 3.52
N THR A 122 -6.37 10.56 3.52
CA THR A 122 -5.65 11.57 2.71
C THR A 122 -4.22 11.82 3.21
N GLN A 123 -3.91 11.48 4.47
CA GLN A 123 -2.59 11.67 5.10
C GLN A 123 -1.75 10.39 5.12
N ARG A 124 -2.32 9.26 4.71
CA ARG A 124 -1.67 7.94 4.72
C ARG A 124 -1.48 7.40 3.31
N VAL A 125 -0.45 6.57 3.13
CA VAL A 125 -0.21 5.80 1.90
C VAL A 125 -0.56 4.35 2.19
N GLY A 126 -1.43 3.75 1.37
CA GLY A 126 -1.84 2.35 1.50
C GLY A 126 -2.81 2.08 2.66
N ALA A 127 -3.15 0.80 2.86
CA ALA A 127 -3.95 0.35 4.00
C ALA A 127 -3.12 0.19 5.27
N PRO A 128 -3.74 0.24 6.47
CA PRO A 128 -3.09 -0.15 7.71
C PRO A 128 -2.46 -1.54 7.61
N GLN A 129 -1.29 -1.70 8.24
CA GLN A 129 -0.58 -2.98 8.22
C GLN A 129 -1.43 -4.05 8.92
N ARG A 130 -1.86 -5.07 8.18
CA ARG A 130 -2.48 -6.27 8.75
C ARG A 130 -1.42 -7.27 9.18
N VAL A 131 -1.75 -8.08 10.18
CA VAL A 131 -0.96 -9.27 10.50
C VAL A 131 -1.12 -10.24 9.33
N THR A 132 -0.06 -10.36 8.54
CA THR A 132 0.01 -11.30 7.42
C THR A 132 0.94 -12.46 7.77
N GLU A 133 0.84 -13.55 6.99
CA GLU A 133 1.73 -14.70 7.17
C GLU A 133 3.16 -14.45 6.64
N PHE A 134 3.41 -13.31 6.01
CA PHE A 134 4.71 -12.88 5.50
C PHE A 134 5.45 -12.05 6.54
N ALA A 135 6.76 -12.22 6.64
CA ALA A 135 7.58 -11.41 7.51
C ALA A 135 7.56 -9.93 7.05
N PRO A 136 7.52 -8.97 7.98
CA PRO A 136 7.62 -7.56 7.63
C PRO A 136 9.03 -7.21 7.17
N VAL A 137 9.12 -6.37 6.12
CA VAL A 137 10.38 -5.81 5.60
C VAL A 137 10.29 -4.30 5.62
N GLN A 138 11.21 -3.64 6.32
CA GLN A 138 11.33 -2.19 6.30
C GLN A 138 12.04 -1.75 5.02
N HIS A 139 11.42 -0.84 4.26
CA HIS A 139 12.03 -0.25 3.07
C HIS A 139 13.21 0.65 3.42
N LEU A 140 14.22 0.70 2.56
CA LEU A 140 15.38 1.58 2.73
C LEU A 140 14.97 3.04 2.65
N GLU A 141 14.06 3.35 1.72
CA GLU A 141 13.43 4.64 1.58
C GLU A 141 11.91 4.48 1.47
N ARG A 142 11.16 5.48 1.93
CA ARG A 142 9.69 5.44 1.89
C ARG A 142 9.19 5.34 0.44
N LEU A 143 8.29 4.40 0.17
CA LEU A 143 7.53 4.32 -1.07
C LEU A 143 6.33 5.28 -0.97
N LEU A 144 6.17 6.10 -1.99
CA LEU A 144 5.10 7.09 -2.07
C LEU A 144 3.99 6.59 -3.00
N SER A 145 2.85 7.26 -2.94
CA SER A 145 1.79 7.16 -3.95
C SER A 145 1.91 8.31 -4.96
N LEU A 146 1.15 8.20 -6.04
CA LEU A 146 1.03 9.25 -7.05
C LEU A 146 -0.29 10.00 -6.84
N ASP A 147 -0.27 11.31 -7.04
CA ASP A 147 -1.49 12.10 -7.17
C ASP A 147 -2.12 11.88 -8.55
N ASN A 148 -3.45 12.04 -8.62
CA ASN A 148 -4.20 11.93 -9.86
C ASN A 148 -4.51 13.32 -10.42
N VAL A 149 -4.62 13.43 -11.77
CA VAL A 149 -5.20 14.55 -12.47
C VAL A 149 -6.25 14.03 -13.43
N PHE A 150 -7.42 14.67 -13.49
CA PHE A 150 -8.59 14.18 -14.23
C PHE A 150 -8.90 15.02 -15.46
N ASN A 151 -8.30 16.21 -15.58
CA ASN A 151 -8.54 17.13 -16.68
C ASN A 151 -7.29 17.95 -17.04
N ARG A 152 -7.41 18.72 -18.13
CA ARG A 152 -6.31 19.54 -18.65
C ARG A 152 -5.91 20.69 -17.74
N ASP A 153 -6.85 21.27 -17.02
CA ASP A 153 -6.60 22.43 -16.15
C ASP A 153 -5.80 21.97 -14.90
N GLU A 154 -6.15 20.84 -14.32
CA GLU A 154 -5.38 20.20 -13.24
C GLU A 154 -3.97 19.83 -13.69
N MET A 155 -3.83 19.26 -14.90
CA MET A 155 -2.52 18.95 -15.47
C MET A 155 -1.69 20.20 -15.68
N ALA A 156 -2.28 21.28 -16.19
CA ALA A 156 -1.60 22.56 -16.38
C ALA A 156 -1.15 23.16 -15.04
N ALA A 157 -2.01 23.11 -14.02
CA ALA A 157 -1.68 23.58 -12.68
C ALA A 157 -0.56 22.76 -12.04
N TRP A 158 -0.58 21.41 -12.20
CA TRP A 158 0.50 20.53 -11.73
C TRP A 158 1.82 20.86 -12.43
N LEU A 159 1.81 21.03 -13.75
CA LEU A 159 3.01 21.37 -14.52
C LEU A 159 3.60 22.73 -14.11
N SER A 160 2.74 23.75 -13.88
CA SER A 160 3.19 25.06 -13.39
C SER A 160 3.91 24.93 -12.04
N ARG A 161 3.29 24.27 -11.06
CA ARG A 161 3.90 24.03 -9.74
C ARG A 161 5.22 23.27 -9.83
N THR A 162 5.28 22.25 -10.70
CA THR A 162 6.48 21.43 -10.88
C THR A 162 7.61 22.25 -11.51
N THR A 163 7.30 23.09 -12.50
CA THR A 163 8.28 23.96 -13.16
C THR A 163 8.80 25.05 -12.21
N GLU A 164 7.91 25.65 -11.43
CA GLU A 164 8.28 26.63 -10.41
C GLU A 164 9.18 26.02 -9.32
N ALA A 165 8.83 24.82 -8.85
CA ALA A 165 9.63 24.11 -7.82
C ALA A 165 11.00 23.67 -8.32
N ALA A 166 11.14 23.37 -9.61
CA ALA A 166 12.40 22.92 -10.21
C ALA A 166 13.39 24.06 -10.47
N ASP A 167 12.92 25.33 -10.52
CA ASP A 167 13.70 26.53 -10.87
C ASP A 167 14.55 26.35 -12.14
N ALA A 168 14.06 25.52 -13.08
CA ALA A 168 14.75 25.16 -14.32
C ALA A 168 13.74 24.62 -15.35
N PRO A 169 14.10 24.60 -16.66
CA PRO A 169 13.27 23.95 -17.66
C PRO A 169 13.07 22.44 -17.35
N VAL A 170 11.84 22.02 -17.21
CA VAL A 170 11.47 20.63 -16.91
C VAL A 170 11.19 19.87 -18.20
N ARG A 171 11.79 18.70 -18.36
CA ARG A 171 11.43 17.71 -19.40
C ARG A 171 10.65 16.59 -18.73
N LEU A 172 9.51 16.26 -19.30
CA LEU A 172 8.64 15.20 -18.80
C LEU A 172 8.90 13.89 -19.55
N LEU A 173 8.91 12.78 -18.82
CA LEU A 173 8.82 11.44 -19.36
C LEU A 173 7.39 10.93 -19.14
N CYS A 174 6.77 10.42 -20.21
CA CYS A 174 5.44 9.81 -20.12
C CYS A 174 5.58 8.29 -20.10
N GLU A 175 4.94 7.66 -19.13
CA GLU A 175 4.99 6.21 -18.91
C GLU A 175 3.58 5.66 -18.73
N LEU A 176 3.43 4.35 -18.99
CA LEU A 176 2.19 3.66 -18.69
C LEU A 176 2.10 3.40 -17.18
N LYS A 177 0.99 3.82 -16.56
CA LYS A 177 0.66 3.41 -15.20
C LYS A 177 0.04 2.02 -15.26
N ILE A 178 0.89 1.01 -15.10
CA ILE A 178 0.45 -0.39 -15.09
C ILE A 178 -0.30 -0.67 -13.80
N ASP A 179 -1.36 -1.46 -13.93
CA ASP A 179 -2.16 -1.93 -12.80
C ASP A 179 -1.72 -3.35 -12.41
N GLY A 180 -1.04 -3.45 -11.29
CA GLY A 180 -0.46 -4.68 -10.74
C GLY A 180 -0.26 -4.57 -9.23
N LEU A 181 0.81 -5.15 -8.72
CA LEU A 181 1.21 -5.06 -7.31
C LEU A 181 2.57 -4.38 -7.21
N ALA A 182 2.62 -3.25 -6.49
CA ALA A 182 3.86 -2.51 -6.29
C ALA A 182 4.85 -3.30 -5.45
N VAL A 183 6.08 -3.41 -5.96
CA VAL A 183 7.19 -4.12 -5.31
C VAL A 183 8.43 -3.27 -5.25
N ASP A 184 9.22 -3.53 -4.23
CA ASP A 184 10.52 -2.98 -3.97
C ASP A 184 11.57 -4.10 -3.99
N LEU A 185 12.58 -3.99 -4.84
CA LEU A 185 13.63 -4.97 -5.06
C LEU A 185 14.97 -4.40 -4.65
N VAL A 186 15.63 -5.02 -3.67
CA VAL A 186 16.95 -4.59 -3.24
C VAL A 186 18.01 -5.53 -3.80
N TYR A 187 18.94 -4.94 -4.56
CA TYR A 187 20.15 -5.60 -5.03
C TYR A 187 21.37 -5.09 -4.26
N ARG A 188 22.22 -6.03 -3.81
CA ARG A 188 23.54 -5.71 -3.26
C ARG A 188 24.62 -6.38 -4.09
N ARG A 189 25.53 -5.57 -4.62
CA ARG A 189 26.60 -6.03 -5.54
C ARG A 189 26.03 -6.92 -6.65
N GLY A 190 24.95 -6.43 -7.27
CA GLY A 190 24.23 -7.07 -8.36
C GLY A 190 23.44 -8.32 -7.99
N ARG A 191 23.32 -8.71 -6.73
CA ARG A 191 22.51 -9.88 -6.30
C ARG A 191 21.21 -9.41 -5.65
N LEU A 192 20.09 -9.97 -6.08
CA LEU A 192 18.80 -9.74 -5.44
C LEU A 192 18.83 -10.33 -4.02
N VAL A 193 18.76 -9.46 -3.01
CA VAL A 193 18.80 -9.84 -1.60
C VAL A 193 17.42 -9.75 -0.94
N SER A 194 16.56 -8.82 -1.37
CA SER A 194 15.23 -8.61 -0.83
C SER A 194 14.23 -8.24 -1.93
N GLY A 195 13.00 -8.71 -1.81
CA GLY A 195 11.85 -8.26 -2.55
C GLY A 195 10.68 -8.11 -1.59
N ALA A 196 10.06 -6.94 -1.56
CA ALA A 196 8.97 -6.64 -0.65
C ALA A 196 7.79 -6.00 -1.38
N THR A 197 6.56 -6.21 -0.89
CA THR A 197 5.41 -5.41 -1.33
C THR A 197 5.51 -3.99 -0.79
N ARG A 198 4.78 -3.03 -1.38
CA ARG A 198 4.80 -1.64 -0.90
C ARG A 198 4.32 -1.52 0.56
N GLY A 199 3.30 -2.28 0.95
CA GLY A 199 2.65 -2.12 2.24
C GLY A 199 2.12 -0.70 2.47
N ASP A 200 2.42 -0.14 3.65
CA ASP A 200 2.09 1.25 4.02
C ASP A 200 3.12 2.29 3.49
N GLY A 201 4.05 1.83 2.68
CA GLY A 201 5.14 2.63 2.13
C GLY A 201 6.38 2.73 3.03
N ARG A 202 6.33 2.23 4.26
CA ARG A 202 7.47 2.12 5.20
C ARG A 202 7.84 0.67 5.45
N VAL A 203 6.82 -0.17 5.59
CA VAL A 203 6.95 -1.61 5.85
C VAL A 203 6.09 -2.36 4.85
N GLY A 204 6.68 -3.33 4.17
CA GLY A 204 6.02 -4.24 3.24
C GLY A 204 6.11 -5.70 3.71
N GLU A 205 5.56 -6.61 2.93
CA GLU A 205 5.63 -8.05 3.15
C GLU A 205 6.84 -8.63 2.42
N ASP A 206 7.60 -9.52 3.05
CA ASP A 206 8.70 -10.24 2.42
C ASP A 206 8.19 -11.25 1.38
N VAL A 207 8.33 -10.91 0.13
CA VAL A 207 8.01 -11.74 -1.03
C VAL A 207 9.26 -12.16 -1.81
N THR A 208 10.43 -12.12 -1.17
CA THR A 208 11.73 -12.40 -1.81
C THR A 208 11.77 -13.73 -2.54
N ALA A 209 11.23 -14.79 -1.94
CA ALA A 209 11.19 -16.12 -2.55
C ALA A 209 10.32 -16.14 -3.81
N ASN A 210 9.18 -15.45 -3.76
CA ASN A 210 8.24 -15.35 -4.87
C ASN A 210 8.80 -14.50 -6.02
N VAL A 211 9.41 -13.36 -5.71
CA VAL A 211 10.07 -12.50 -6.70
C VAL A 211 11.17 -13.25 -7.43
N ARG A 212 11.98 -14.04 -6.72
CA ARG A 212 13.03 -14.88 -7.33
C ARG A 212 12.48 -15.94 -8.28
N ALA A 213 11.22 -16.33 -8.12
CA ALA A 213 10.55 -17.32 -8.97
C ALA A 213 9.99 -16.68 -10.27
N ILE A 214 9.89 -15.36 -10.35
CA ILE A 214 9.42 -14.64 -11.55
C ILE A 214 10.55 -14.55 -12.57
N LYS A 215 10.36 -15.17 -13.74
CA LYS A 215 11.39 -15.25 -14.79
C LYS A 215 11.81 -13.89 -15.35
N ALA A 216 10.90 -12.92 -15.33
CA ALA A 216 11.14 -11.56 -15.83
C ALA A 216 12.02 -10.72 -14.88
N ILE A 217 12.26 -11.18 -13.65
CA ILE A 217 13.05 -10.45 -12.65
C ILE A 217 14.43 -11.11 -12.52
N PRO A 218 15.53 -10.42 -12.87
CA PRO A 218 16.86 -10.98 -12.77
C PRO A 218 17.26 -11.15 -11.29
N THR A 219 17.65 -12.35 -10.89
CA THR A 219 18.20 -12.62 -9.55
C THR A 219 19.63 -12.11 -9.41
N ARG A 220 20.27 -11.77 -10.55
CA ARG A 220 21.60 -11.20 -10.63
C ARG A 220 21.70 -10.25 -11.80
N LEU A 221 22.03 -9.00 -11.51
CA LEU A 221 22.37 -7.99 -12.49
C LEU A 221 23.74 -8.28 -13.10
N ARG A 222 23.91 -7.99 -14.39
CA ARG A 222 25.11 -8.26 -15.19
C ARG A 222 25.67 -6.95 -15.72
N GLY A 223 26.97 -6.78 -15.65
CA GLY A 223 27.64 -5.56 -16.13
C GLY A 223 28.87 -5.24 -15.32
N VAL A 224 29.66 -4.28 -15.77
CA VAL A 224 30.90 -3.86 -15.11
C VAL A 224 30.69 -2.70 -14.13
N ASP A 225 29.58 -2.00 -14.28
CA ASP A 225 29.22 -0.78 -13.55
C ASP A 225 27.95 -0.94 -12.70
N VAL A 226 27.67 -2.17 -12.26
CA VAL A 226 26.56 -2.48 -11.36
C VAL A 226 26.85 -1.88 -9.97
N PRO A 227 25.94 -1.06 -9.41
CA PRO A 227 26.17 -0.40 -8.14
C PRO A 227 26.25 -1.37 -6.96
N ASP A 228 26.88 -0.95 -5.86
CA ASP A 228 26.98 -1.74 -4.65
C ASP A 228 25.63 -1.94 -3.95
N LEU A 229 24.79 -0.91 -4.01
CA LEU A 229 23.38 -0.94 -3.57
C LEU A 229 22.49 -0.36 -4.66
N LEU A 230 21.41 -1.07 -4.97
CA LEU A 230 20.37 -0.63 -5.88
C LEU A 230 19.00 -1.08 -5.37
N GLU A 231 18.14 -0.13 -5.02
CA GLU A 231 16.73 -0.35 -4.72
C GLU A 231 15.92 -0.02 -5.97
N VAL A 232 15.23 -1.01 -6.54
CA VAL A 232 14.45 -0.89 -7.78
C VAL A 232 12.97 -1.00 -7.45
N ARG A 233 12.20 0.00 -7.86
CA ARG A 233 10.76 0.09 -7.64
C ARG A 233 10.00 -0.16 -8.91
N GLY A 234 8.99 -1.00 -8.85
CA GLY A 234 8.20 -1.36 -10.01
C GLY A 234 6.88 -2.01 -9.66
N GLU A 235 6.19 -2.41 -10.72
CA GLU A 235 4.88 -3.05 -10.64
C GLU A 235 4.98 -4.45 -11.21
N VAL A 236 4.70 -5.48 -10.39
CA VAL A 236 4.49 -6.85 -10.87
C VAL A 236 3.08 -6.95 -11.39
N PHE A 237 2.92 -7.43 -12.60
CA PHE A 237 1.62 -7.46 -13.27
C PHE A 237 1.42 -8.76 -14.05
N PHE A 238 0.16 -8.98 -14.41
CA PHE A 238 -0.23 -10.08 -15.30
C PHE A 238 -0.47 -9.52 -16.69
N PRO A 239 0.23 -9.99 -17.76
CA PRO A 239 -0.12 -9.66 -19.13
C PRO A 239 -1.56 -10.09 -19.43
N VAL A 240 -2.32 -9.26 -20.15
CA VAL A 240 -3.77 -9.49 -20.38
C VAL A 240 -4.06 -10.86 -21.01
N ALA A 241 -3.32 -11.25 -22.04
CA ALA A 241 -3.52 -12.54 -22.71
C ALA A 241 -3.24 -13.74 -21.78
N ASP A 242 -2.27 -13.61 -20.88
CA ASP A 242 -1.94 -14.66 -19.92
C ASP A 242 -2.98 -14.71 -18.80
N PHE A 243 -3.53 -13.55 -18.38
CA PHE A 243 -4.63 -13.47 -17.44
C PHE A 243 -5.89 -14.16 -17.98
N GLU A 244 -6.27 -13.90 -19.23
CA GLU A 244 -7.40 -14.55 -19.88
C GLU A 244 -7.23 -16.07 -19.93
N SER A 245 -6.04 -16.52 -20.30
CA SER A 245 -5.68 -17.95 -20.36
C SER A 245 -5.75 -18.61 -18.97
N LEU A 246 -5.25 -17.92 -17.93
CA LEU A 246 -5.32 -18.40 -16.56
C LEU A 246 -6.77 -18.54 -16.09
N ASN A 247 -7.59 -17.53 -16.32
CA ASN A 247 -9.00 -17.56 -15.92
C ASN A 247 -9.79 -18.64 -16.63
N ALA A 248 -9.56 -18.85 -17.92
CA ALA A 248 -10.17 -19.96 -18.67
C ALA A 248 -9.81 -21.31 -18.03
N ALA A 249 -8.53 -21.53 -17.72
CA ALA A 249 -8.07 -22.76 -17.07
C ALA A 249 -8.64 -22.96 -15.66
N LEU A 250 -8.82 -21.89 -14.88
CA LEU A 250 -9.46 -21.95 -13.55
C LEU A 250 -10.93 -22.37 -13.67
N VAL A 251 -11.67 -21.80 -14.62
CA VAL A 251 -13.08 -22.14 -14.87
C VAL A 251 -13.21 -23.63 -15.29
N GLU A 252 -12.35 -24.10 -16.18
CA GLU A 252 -12.31 -25.51 -16.60
C GLU A 252 -12.07 -26.48 -15.42
N GLN A 253 -11.31 -26.03 -14.41
CA GLN A 253 -11.03 -26.77 -13.17
C GLN A 253 -12.13 -26.62 -12.12
N GLY A 254 -13.24 -25.91 -12.40
CA GLY A 254 -14.31 -25.62 -11.45
C GLY A 254 -13.89 -24.66 -10.33
N ARG A 255 -12.86 -23.86 -10.54
CA ARG A 255 -12.34 -22.85 -9.61
C ARG A 255 -12.85 -21.47 -10.02
N ASN A 256 -12.95 -20.56 -9.04
CA ASN A 256 -13.33 -19.18 -9.32
C ASN A 256 -12.22 -18.46 -10.09
N PRO A 257 -12.55 -17.72 -11.16
CA PRO A 257 -11.61 -16.86 -11.87
C PRO A 257 -11.25 -15.64 -11.01
N PHE A 258 -10.11 -15.03 -11.27
CA PHE A 258 -9.75 -13.73 -10.72
C PHE A 258 -10.59 -12.62 -11.34
N ALA A 259 -10.96 -11.63 -10.54
CA ALA A 259 -11.82 -10.53 -10.96
C ALA A 259 -11.14 -9.60 -12.00
N ASN A 260 -9.83 -9.38 -11.87
CA ASN A 260 -9.04 -8.54 -12.76
C ASN A 260 -7.55 -8.96 -12.77
N PRO A 261 -6.73 -8.46 -13.73
CA PRO A 261 -5.31 -8.79 -13.80
C PRO A 261 -4.50 -8.41 -12.57
N ARG A 262 -4.85 -7.33 -11.88
CA ARG A 262 -4.20 -6.91 -10.64
C ARG A 262 -4.39 -7.95 -9.53
N ASN A 263 -5.62 -8.40 -9.30
CA ASN A 263 -5.90 -9.42 -8.30
C ASN A 263 -5.22 -10.75 -8.64
N ALA A 264 -5.13 -11.08 -9.93
CA ALA A 264 -4.37 -12.24 -10.38
C ALA A 264 -2.87 -12.09 -10.07
N ALA A 265 -2.30 -10.90 -10.25
CA ALA A 265 -0.90 -10.61 -9.93
C ALA A 265 -0.66 -10.67 -8.42
N ALA A 266 -1.48 -9.99 -7.61
CA ALA A 266 -1.39 -9.97 -6.16
C ALA A 266 -1.53 -11.38 -5.56
N GLY A 267 -2.59 -12.11 -5.93
CA GLY A 267 -2.82 -13.48 -5.47
C GLY A 267 -1.78 -14.48 -5.98
N SER A 268 -1.09 -14.22 -7.10
CA SER A 268 0.00 -15.05 -7.61
C SER A 268 1.35 -14.74 -6.97
N LEU A 269 1.59 -13.49 -6.60
CA LEU A 269 2.84 -13.08 -5.93
C LEU A 269 2.80 -13.43 -4.43
N ARG A 270 1.66 -13.25 -3.76
CA ARG A 270 1.50 -13.51 -2.33
C ARG A 270 1.15 -14.98 -2.05
N GLN A 271 1.95 -15.92 -2.56
CA GLN A 271 1.81 -17.36 -2.34
C GLN A 271 2.81 -17.81 -1.27
N LYS A 272 2.36 -18.60 -0.27
CA LYS A 272 3.24 -19.22 0.72
C LYS A 272 4.30 -20.12 0.08
N ASP A 273 3.89 -20.84 -0.96
CA ASP A 273 4.78 -21.67 -1.77
C ASP A 273 5.14 -20.94 -3.06
N SER A 274 6.37 -20.45 -3.14
CA SER A 274 6.89 -19.75 -4.31
C SER A 274 6.92 -20.61 -5.59
N SER A 275 6.79 -21.94 -5.48
CA SER A 275 6.64 -22.80 -6.65
C SER A 275 5.34 -22.54 -7.41
N VAL A 276 4.29 -22.12 -6.72
CA VAL A 276 3.04 -21.69 -7.34
C VAL A 276 3.26 -20.40 -8.14
N THR A 277 3.98 -19.41 -7.57
CA THR A 277 4.38 -18.19 -8.28
C THR A 277 5.18 -18.50 -9.54
N ALA A 278 6.10 -19.47 -9.48
CA ALA A 278 6.92 -19.90 -10.61
C ALA A 278 6.09 -20.43 -11.82
N THR A 279 4.88 -20.91 -11.56
CA THR A 279 3.96 -21.38 -12.63
C THR A 279 3.17 -20.24 -13.29
N ARG A 280 3.22 -19.02 -12.73
CA ARG A 280 2.45 -17.87 -13.20
C ARG A 280 3.29 -17.03 -14.17
N PRO A 281 2.76 -16.64 -15.32
CA PRO A 281 3.46 -15.78 -16.29
C PRO A 281 3.42 -14.32 -15.85
N LEU A 282 3.94 -14.05 -14.64
CA LEU A 282 4.08 -12.71 -14.13
C LEU A 282 5.21 -11.96 -14.84
N SER A 283 5.02 -10.67 -15.04
CA SER A 283 6.00 -9.73 -15.55
C SER A 283 6.17 -8.54 -14.62
N MET A 284 7.17 -7.70 -14.86
CA MET A 284 7.43 -6.51 -14.07
C MET A 284 7.78 -5.33 -14.97
N ILE A 285 7.27 -4.16 -14.63
CA ILE A 285 7.73 -2.87 -15.17
C ILE A 285 8.35 -2.06 -14.04
N VAL A 286 9.56 -1.55 -14.28
CA VAL A 286 10.24 -0.64 -13.35
C VAL A 286 9.81 0.78 -13.63
N HIS A 287 9.49 1.54 -12.57
CA HIS A 287 9.11 2.95 -12.66
C HIS A 287 10.02 3.89 -11.85
N GLY A 288 10.96 3.38 -11.06
CA GLY A 288 11.83 4.22 -10.27
C GLY A 288 12.91 3.48 -9.49
N LEU A 289 13.75 4.26 -8.86
CA LEU A 289 14.75 3.80 -7.90
C LEU A 289 14.44 4.41 -6.52
N GLY A 290 14.84 3.70 -5.48
CA GLY A 290 14.99 4.21 -4.13
C GLY A 290 16.45 4.43 -3.80
N ALA A 291 16.94 3.83 -2.70
CA ALA A 291 18.32 3.95 -2.25
C ALA A 291 19.33 3.38 -3.27
N VAL A 292 20.35 4.15 -3.58
CA VAL A 292 21.40 3.79 -4.55
C VAL A 292 22.77 4.20 -4.02
N GLU A 293 23.76 3.31 -4.16
CA GLU A 293 25.18 3.60 -3.88
C GLU A 293 26.03 3.23 -5.09
N GLY A 294 26.77 4.21 -5.61
CA GLY A 294 27.71 3.97 -6.72
C GLY A 294 27.09 4.03 -8.12
N LEU A 295 25.99 4.75 -8.29
CA LEU A 295 25.38 5.03 -9.59
C LEU A 295 25.32 6.54 -9.82
N ASP A 296 25.82 6.96 -10.97
CA ASP A 296 25.74 8.36 -11.44
C ASP A 296 24.83 8.39 -12.68
N VAL A 297 23.60 8.88 -12.49
CA VAL A 297 22.62 9.10 -13.55
C VAL A 297 21.95 10.46 -13.35
N THR A 298 21.74 11.19 -14.44
CA THR A 298 21.18 12.54 -14.42
C THR A 298 19.75 12.63 -14.96
N SER A 299 19.21 11.49 -15.41
CA SER A 299 17.82 11.42 -15.91
C SER A 299 17.24 10.03 -15.75
N GLN A 300 15.89 9.98 -15.68
CA GLN A 300 15.11 8.75 -15.66
C GLN A 300 15.41 7.87 -16.90
N ALA A 301 15.59 8.48 -18.08
CA ALA A 301 15.91 7.75 -19.30
C ALA A 301 17.26 7.03 -19.19
N GLN A 302 18.29 7.69 -18.67
CA GLN A 302 19.60 7.05 -18.43
C GLN A 302 19.51 5.92 -17.40
N MET A 303 18.68 6.07 -16.38
CA MET A 303 18.41 5.00 -15.42
C MET A 303 17.84 3.75 -16.14
N TYR A 304 16.85 3.91 -17.01
CA TYR A 304 16.28 2.78 -17.75
C TYR A 304 17.27 2.14 -18.71
N GLU A 305 18.11 2.92 -19.36
CA GLU A 305 19.21 2.38 -20.19
C GLU A 305 20.16 1.50 -19.37
N LYS A 306 20.53 1.94 -18.17
CA LYS A 306 21.37 1.17 -17.25
C LYS A 306 20.70 -0.12 -16.79
N LEU A 307 19.46 -0.02 -16.31
CA LEU A 307 18.68 -1.19 -15.88
C LEU A 307 18.53 -2.22 -17.02
N SER A 308 18.23 -1.76 -18.22
CA SER A 308 18.13 -2.63 -19.41
C SER A 308 19.48 -3.28 -19.75
N ALA A 309 20.59 -2.60 -19.55
CA ALA A 309 21.94 -3.15 -19.80
C ALA A 309 22.34 -4.20 -18.75
N TRP A 310 21.83 -4.10 -17.53
CA TRP A 310 22.12 -5.05 -16.45
C TRP A 310 21.18 -6.28 -16.47
N GLY A 311 20.10 -6.27 -17.23
CA GLY A 311 19.10 -7.33 -17.39
C GLY A 311 17.76 -6.94 -16.86
#